data_1ef9401909910ac11c6ccd720216eaa0
#
_entry.id   1ef9401909910ac11c6ccd720216eaa0
#
_cell.length_a   1.000
_cell.length_b   1.000
_cell.length_c   1.000
_cell.angle_alpha   90.00
_cell.angle_beta   90.00
_cell.angle_gamma   90.00
#
_symmetry.space_group_name_H-M   'P 1'
#
loop_
_entity.id
_entity.type
_entity.pdbx_description
1 polymer ?
#
loop_
_entity_poly.entity_id
_entity_poly.type
_entity_poly.pdbx_seq_one_letter_code
_entity_poly.pdbx_strand_id
1 'polypeptide(L)' 'MEKDKHLGLRIDSDTHEKLKELAEYDGRSINGEVIYLIRQAIRAYEKEKDSAKQK' A
#
# COMPACT_ATOMS: atom_id res chain seq x y z
N MET A 1 6.41 19.80 13.33
CA MET A 1 5.66 19.29 12.39
C MET A 1 5.74 17.82 12.31
N GLU A 2 4.64 17.18 12.15
CA GLU A 2 4.63 15.79 12.07
C GLU A 2 4.69 15.32 10.71
N LYS A 3 5.65 14.57 10.36
CA LYS A 3 5.77 14.05 9.07
C LYS A 3 5.22 12.70 8.94
N ASP A 4 5.28 11.94 9.97
CA ASP A 4 4.86 10.56 9.89
C ASP A 4 3.63 10.31 10.70
N LYS A 5 2.76 9.52 10.17
CA LYS A 5 1.58 9.10 10.87
C LYS A 5 1.68 7.61 11.11
N HIS A 6 1.15 7.17 12.21
CA HIS A 6 1.20 5.77 12.53
C HIS A 6 -0.15 5.15 12.20
N LEU A 7 -0.13 4.11 11.44
CA LEU A 7 -1.34 3.43 11.04
C LEU A 7 -1.33 2.02 11.59
N GLY A 8 -2.28 1.71 12.44
CA GLY A 8 -2.37 0.37 12.99
C GLY A 8 -3.28 -0.47 12.16
N LEU A 9 -2.74 -1.52 11.57
CA LEU A 9 -3.51 -2.42 10.75
C LEU A 9 -3.59 -3.78 11.39
N ARG A 10 -4.76 -4.40 11.25
CA ARG A 10 -4.91 -5.76 11.73
C ARG A 10 -5.23 -6.61 10.55
N ILE A 11 -4.46 -7.63 10.31
CA ILE A 11 -4.71 -8.54 9.22
C ILE A 11 -4.63 -9.95 9.76
N ASP A 12 -5.31 -10.86 9.10
CA ASP A 12 -5.32 -12.24 9.52
C ASP A 12 -3.99 -12.91 9.20
N SER A 13 -3.70 -14.01 9.82
CA SER A 13 -2.41 -14.64 9.66
C SER A 13 -2.16 -15.13 8.25
N ASP A 14 -3.19 -15.57 7.57
CA ASP A 14 -3.02 -16.05 6.21
C ASP A 14 -2.60 -14.90 5.30
N THR A 15 -3.24 -13.75 5.43
CA THR A 15 -2.89 -12.59 4.63
C THR A 15 -1.48 -12.12 4.98
N HIS A 16 -1.12 -12.19 6.24
CA HIS A 16 0.19 -11.79 6.68
C HIS A 16 1.26 -12.67 6.03
N GLU A 17 1.03 -13.98 6.00
CA GLU A 17 1.97 -14.90 5.39
C GLU A 17 2.14 -14.61 3.91
N LYS A 18 1.07 -14.38 3.23
CA LYS A 18 1.14 -14.11 1.81
C LYS A 18 1.79 -12.77 1.54
N LEU A 19 1.56 -11.80 2.40
CA LEU A 19 2.20 -10.51 2.27
C LEU A 19 3.71 -10.66 2.43
N LYS A 20 4.12 -11.51 3.35
CA LYS A 20 5.52 -11.75 3.58
C LYS A 20 6.16 -12.36 2.33
N GLU A 21 5.49 -13.31 1.71
CA GLU A 21 5.99 -13.91 0.50
C GLU A 21 6.08 -12.89 -0.62
N LEU A 22 5.08 -12.06 -0.73
CA LEU A 22 5.08 -11.05 -1.78
C LEU A 22 6.21 -10.05 -1.58
N ALA A 23 6.44 -9.66 -0.34
CA ALA A 23 7.50 -8.72 -0.04
C ALA A 23 8.86 -9.31 -0.41
N GLU A 24 9.04 -10.57 -0.12
CA GLU A 24 10.28 -11.24 -0.47
C GLU A 24 10.46 -11.31 -1.96
N TYR A 25 9.40 -11.60 -2.67
CA TYR A 25 9.43 -11.67 -4.11
C TYR A 25 9.83 -10.32 -4.69
N ASP A 26 9.32 -9.24 -4.13
CA ASP A 26 9.62 -7.89 -4.59
C ASP A 26 10.91 -7.32 -4.02
N GLY A 27 11.55 -8.04 -3.15
CA GLY A 27 12.79 -7.56 -2.55
C GLY A 27 12.60 -6.43 -1.58
N ARG A 28 11.46 -6.42 -0.89
CA ARG A 28 11.15 -5.38 0.08
C ARG A 28 10.86 -5.97 1.44
N SER A 29 10.91 -5.12 2.45
CA SER A 29 10.46 -5.56 3.76
C SER A 29 8.94 -5.57 3.74
N ILE A 30 8.32 -6.23 4.69
CA ILE A 30 6.87 -6.26 4.78
C ILE A 30 6.32 -4.84 4.87
N ASN A 31 6.94 -4.04 5.73
CA ASN A 31 6.49 -2.68 5.91
C ASN A 31 6.62 -1.87 4.62
N GLY A 32 7.73 -2.02 3.94
CA GLY A 32 7.93 -1.33 2.68
C GLY A 32 6.96 -1.78 1.62
N GLU A 33 6.65 -3.08 1.63
CA GLU A 33 5.71 -3.61 0.66
C GLU A 33 4.32 -3.04 0.86
N VAL A 34 3.89 -2.92 2.11
CA VAL A 34 2.60 -2.37 2.42
C VAL A 34 2.49 -0.92 1.93
N ILE A 35 3.51 -0.14 2.20
CA ILE A 35 3.51 1.25 1.76
C ILE A 35 3.49 1.35 0.25
N TYR A 36 4.25 0.49 -0.40
CA TYR A 36 4.29 0.47 -1.85
C TYR A 36 2.90 0.18 -2.43
N LEU A 37 2.22 -0.81 -1.88
CA LEU A 37 0.90 -1.18 -2.37
C LEU A 37 -0.12 -0.08 -2.12
N ILE A 38 -0.02 0.57 -0.97
CA ILE A 38 -0.92 1.66 -0.65
C ILE A 38 -0.71 2.81 -1.64
N ARG A 39 0.53 3.12 -1.94
CA ARG A 39 0.81 4.20 -2.87
C ARG A 39 0.32 3.89 -4.27
N GLN A 40 0.40 2.63 -4.65
CA GLN A 40 -0.12 2.23 -5.94
C GLN A 40 -1.61 2.41 -6.01
N ALA A 41 -2.30 2.03 -4.95
CA ALA A 41 -3.75 2.16 -4.91
C ALA A 41 -4.16 3.62 -4.95
N ILE A 42 -3.44 4.46 -4.25
CA ILE A 42 -3.74 5.88 -4.24
C ILE A 42 -3.51 6.51 -5.61
N ARG A 43 -2.45 6.10 -6.27
CA ARG A 43 -2.17 6.59 -7.60
C ARG A 43 -3.26 6.24 -8.57
N ALA A 44 -3.74 5.02 -8.49
CA ALA A 44 -4.82 4.57 -9.35
C ALA A 44 -6.08 5.37 -9.09
N TYR A 45 -6.36 5.63 -7.82
CA TYR A 45 -7.52 6.39 -7.44
C TYR A 45 -7.43 7.83 -7.97
N GLU A 46 -6.27 8.43 -7.83
CA GLU A 46 -6.09 9.81 -8.27
C GLU A 46 -6.19 9.94 -9.77
N LYS A 47 -5.69 8.94 -10.47
CA LYS A 47 -5.76 8.95 -11.90
C LYS A 47 -7.20 8.87 -12.37
N GLU A 48 -7.98 8.03 -11.76
CA GLU A 48 -9.37 7.91 -12.08
C GLU A 48 -10.13 9.17 -11.76
N LYS A 49 -9.81 9.78 -10.64
CA LYS A 49 -10.45 10.99 -10.22
C LYS A 49 -10.15 12.13 -11.19
N ASP A 50 -8.92 12.22 -11.62
CA ASP A 50 -8.53 13.23 -12.58
C ASP A 50 -9.23 13.05 -13.90
N SER A 51 -9.32 11.83 -14.35
CA SER A 51 -10.01 11.52 -15.58
C SER A 51 -11.46 11.95 -15.51
N ALA A 52 -12.10 11.67 -14.40
CA ALA A 52 -13.48 12.02 -14.23
C ALA A 52 -13.65 13.52 -14.20
N LYS A 53 -12.69 14.22 -13.65
CA LYS A 53 -12.77 15.62 -13.59
C LYS A 53 -12.55 16.32 -14.88
N GLN A 54 -11.80 15.72 -15.71
CA GLN A 54 -11.47 16.33 -16.96
C GLN A 54 -12.55 16.29 -17.99
N LYS A 55 -13.68 15.70 -17.72
CA LYS A 55 -14.72 15.58 -18.69
C LYS A 55 -15.28 16.83 -19.14
#